data_9bbe164be21efb32cf8384413bd21756
#
_entry.id   9bbe164be21efb32cf8384413bd21756
#
_cell.length_a   1.000
_cell.length_b   1.000
_cell.length_c   1.000
_cell.angle_alpha   90.00
_cell.angle_beta   90.00
_cell.angle_gamma   90.00
#
_symmetry.space_group_name_H-M   'P 1'
#
loop_
_entity.id
_entity.type
_entity.pdbx_description
1 polymer ?
#
loop_
_entity_poly.entity_id
_entity_poly.type
_entity_poly.pdbx_seq_one_letter_code
_entity_poly.pdbx_strand_id
1 'polypeptide(L)'
;REVARHGVPLVGINQGRLGFITDIPVGEVREVLGPVMAGDFEEERRSMLEGQVMRDGRVIFEAFALNDVVVNRGPTAGMVELRIEVAGDFMANIRCDG
;
A
#
# COMPACT_ATOMS: atom_id res chain seq x y z
N ARG A 1 -6.13 4.07 -4.37
CA ARG A 1 -6.70 4.34 -3.04
C ARG A 1 -8.18 4.72 -3.13
N GLU A 2 -8.54 5.65 -3.99
CA GLU A 2 -9.92 6.18 -4.12
C GLU A 2 -10.94 5.10 -4.51
N VAL A 3 -10.56 4.18 -5.38
CA VAL A 3 -11.45 3.13 -5.89
C VAL A 3 -11.49 1.86 -5.03
N ALA A 4 -10.58 1.69 -4.09
CA ALA A 4 -10.46 0.44 -3.31
C ALA A 4 -11.73 0.10 -2.50
N ARG A 5 -12.40 1.12 -1.96
CA ARG A 5 -13.65 0.96 -1.20
C ARG A 5 -14.87 0.61 -2.06
N HIS A 6 -14.75 0.75 -3.37
CA HIS A 6 -15.86 0.56 -4.31
C HIS A 6 -15.82 -0.79 -5.02
N GLY A 7 -14.84 -1.66 -4.69
CA GLY A 7 -14.71 -2.96 -5.31
C GLY A 7 -14.44 -2.90 -6.82
N VAL A 8 -13.81 -1.83 -7.30
CA VAL A 8 -13.49 -1.64 -8.70
C VAL A 8 -12.24 -2.45 -9.04
N PRO A 9 -12.30 -3.38 -10.00
CA PRO A 9 -11.13 -4.10 -10.47
C PRO A 9 -10.07 -3.15 -11.06
N LEU A 10 -8.81 -3.46 -10.83
CA LEU A 10 -7.67 -2.69 -11.31
C LEU A 10 -6.80 -3.57 -12.21
N VAL A 11 -6.34 -3.01 -13.31
CA VAL A 11 -5.32 -3.63 -14.17
C VAL A 11 -4.06 -2.77 -14.06
N GLY A 12 -2.99 -3.37 -13.56
CA GLY A 12 -1.72 -2.67 -13.36
C GLY A 12 -0.79 -2.82 -14.56
N ILE A 13 -0.32 -1.69 -15.10
CA ILE A 13 0.60 -1.62 -16.23
C ILE A 13 1.90 -0.98 -15.77
N ASN A 14 3.04 -1.62 -16.01
CA ASN A 14 4.35 -1.06 -15.72
C ASN A 14 4.94 -0.32 -16.93
N GLN A 15 5.70 0.74 -16.64
CA GLN A 15 6.36 1.56 -17.66
C GLN A 15 7.88 1.35 -17.71
N GLY A 16 8.37 0.16 -17.37
CA GLY A 16 9.79 -0.17 -17.51
C GLY A 16 10.38 -1.04 -16.42
N ARG A 17 9.92 -0.94 -15.17
CA ARG A 17 10.33 -1.84 -14.08
C ARG A 17 9.13 -2.49 -13.46
N LEU A 18 9.26 -3.76 -13.14
CA LEU A 18 8.26 -4.49 -12.37
C LEU A 18 7.95 -3.72 -11.09
N GLY A 19 6.68 -3.40 -10.88
CA GLY A 19 6.18 -2.73 -9.68
C GLY A 19 5.15 -3.59 -8.96
N PHE A 20 4.67 -3.11 -7.85
CA PHE A 20 3.58 -3.77 -7.13
C PHE A 20 2.29 -3.72 -7.95
N ILE A 21 1.71 -4.90 -8.22
CA ILE A 21 0.46 -5.06 -9.00
C ILE A 21 0.55 -4.46 -10.41
N THR A 22 1.73 -4.47 -11.01
CA THR A 22 1.94 -3.97 -12.38
C THR A 22 2.66 -5.02 -13.20
N ASP A 23 1.97 -6.14 -13.46
CA ASP A 23 2.54 -7.32 -14.10
C ASP A 23 2.56 -7.22 -15.62
N ILE A 24 1.84 -6.25 -16.19
CA ILE A 24 1.71 -6.08 -17.62
C ILE A 24 2.69 -5.01 -18.12
N PRO A 25 3.69 -5.39 -18.93
CA PRO A 25 4.56 -4.42 -19.59
C PRO A 25 3.77 -3.53 -20.56
N VAL A 26 4.11 -2.24 -20.64
CA VAL A 26 3.41 -1.30 -21.52
C VAL A 26 3.39 -1.75 -22.98
N GLY A 27 4.40 -2.50 -23.44
CA GLY A 27 4.45 -3.06 -24.81
C GLY A 27 3.41 -4.16 -25.08
N GLU A 28 2.94 -4.84 -24.05
CA GLU A 28 2.00 -5.97 -24.13
C GLU A 28 0.54 -5.58 -23.87
N VAL A 29 0.30 -4.31 -23.57
CA VAL A 29 -1.03 -3.80 -23.17
C VAL A 29 -2.12 -4.17 -24.18
N ARG A 30 -1.84 -4.05 -25.48
CA ARG A 30 -2.84 -4.32 -26.52
C ARG A 30 -3.23 -5.80 -26.60
N GLU A 31 -2.28 -6.68 -26.35
CA GLU A 31 -2.49 -8.14 -26.38
C GLU A 31 -3.27 -8.60 -25.15
N VAL A 32 -2.96 -8.02 -23.99
CA VAL A 32 -3.57 -8.40 -22.71
C VAL A 32 -4.95 -7.78 -22.49
N LEU A 33 -5.15 -6.51 -22.85
CA LEU A 33 -6.44 -5.84 -22.61
C LEU A 33 -7.59 -6.40 -23.44
N GLY A 34 -7.33 -6.95 -24.62
CA GLY A 34 -8.37 -7.59 -25.43
C GLY A 34 -9.09 -8.72 -24.68
N PRO A 35 -8.38 -9.76 -24.23
CA PRO A 35 -8.92 -10.82 -23.39
C PRO A 35 -9.58 -10.31 -22.09
N VAL A 36 -8.94 -9.38 -21.39
CA VAL A 36 -9.49 -8.79 -20.15
C VAL A 36 -10.85 -8.14 -20.40
N MET A 37 -10.99 -7.37 -21.48
CA MET A 37 -12.26 -6.72 -21.84
C MET A 37 -13.33 -7.72 -22.29
N ALA A 38 -12.93 -8.89 -22.76
CA ALA A 38 -13.82 -10.00 -23.08
C ALA A 38 -14.23 -10.84 -21.86
N GLY A 39 -13.68 -10.51 -20.66
CA GLY A 39 -13.95 -11.27 -19.43
C GLY A 39 -13.01 -12.44 -19.19
N ASP A 40 -11.97 -12.59 -19.99
CA ASP A 40 -10.94 -13.63 -19.84
C ASP A 40 -9.81 -13.10 -18.95
N PHE A 41 -10.02 -13.18 -17.64
CA PHE A 41 -9.05 -12.81 -16.62
C PHE A 41 -9.31 -13.54 -15.30
N GLU A 42 -8.30 -13.66 -14.48
CA GLU A 42 -8.40 -14.15 -13.12
C GLU A 42 -8.38 -12.94 -12.14
N GLU A 43 -9.38 -12.91 -11.26
CA GLU A 43 -9.49 -11.85 -10.24
C GLU A 43 -8.69 -12.23 -8.98
N GLU A 44 -7.69 -11.43 -8.62
CA GLU A 44 -6.99 -11.54 -7.35
C GLU A 44 -7.52 -10.49 -6.37
N ARG A 45 -7.92 -10.92 -5.18
CA ARG A 45 -8.36 -10.02 -4.10
C ARG A 45 -7.25 -9.82 -3.09
N ARG A 46 -6.90 -8.56 -2.84
CA ARG A 46 -5.89 -8.19 -1.86
C ARG A 46 -6.49 -7.32 -0.77
N SER A 47 -6.10 -7.61 0.49
CA SER A 47 -6.46 -6.78 1.62
C SER A 47 -5.71 -5.45 1.57
N MET A 48 -6.36 -4.39 2.02
CA MET A 48 -5.75 -3.09 2.22
C MET A 48 -5.36 -2.91 3.68
N LEU A 49 -4.29 -2.16 3.92
CA LEU A 49 -3.92 -1.66 5.23
C LEU A 49 -4.64 -0.33 5.48
N GLU A 50 -5.24 -0.18 6.64
CA GLU A 50 -5.74 1.10 7.13
C GLU A 50 -4.73 1.67 8.14
N GLY A 51 -4.17 2.82 7.84
CA GLY A 51 -3.24 3.53 8.70
C GLY A 51 -3.86 4.78 9.30
N GLN A 52 -3.76 4.94 10.59
CA GLN A 52 -4.22 6.12 11.31
C GLN A 52 -3.08 6.73 12.12
N VAL A 53 -2.96 8.06 12.08
CA VAL A 53 -2.10 8.82 12.99
C VAL A 53 -2.97 9.43 14.08
N MET A 54 -2.67 9.10 15.31
CA MET A 54 -3.37 9.62 16.48
C MET A 54 -2.47 10.56 17.26
N ARG A 55 -3.03 11.65 17.76
CA ARG A 55 -2.38 12.57 18.70
C ARG A 55 -3.39 13.03 19.74
N ASP A 56 -3.02 12.92 21.01
CA ASP A 56 -3.88 13.28 22.15
C ASP A 56 -5.27 12.62 22.08
N GLY A 57 -5.29 11.33 21.70
CA GLY A 57 -6.52 10.54 21.58
C GLY A 57 -7.40 10.87 20.35
N ARG A 58 -6.91 11.70 19.43
CA ARG A 58 -7.64 12.09 18.22
C ARG A 58 -6.93 11.59 16.97
N VAL A 59 -7.68 11.08 16.01
CA VAL A 59 -7.17 10.78 14.68
C VAL A 59 -6.91 12.08 13.95
N ILE A 60 -5.65 12.35 13.59
CA ILE A 60 -5.24 13.55 12.86
C ILE A 60 -4.94 13.26 11.39
N PHE A 61 -4.75 12.00 11.03
CA PHE A 61 -4.56 11.56 9.66
C PHE A 61 -5.03 10.11 9.52
N GLU A 62 -5.64 9.80 8.39
CA GLU A 62 -6.07 8.45 8.03
C GLU A 62 -5.82 8.21 6.54
N ALA A 63 -5.30 7.05 6.19
CA ALA A 63 -5.11 6.64 4.80
C ALA A 63 -5.14 5.12 4.65
N PHE A 64 -5.48 4.67 3.44
CA PHE A 64 -5.32 3.27 3.03
C PHE A 64 -4.02 3.08 2.26
N ALA A 65 -3.36 1.97 2.51
CA ALA A 65 -2.20 1.52 1.78
C ALA A 65 -2.44 0.11 1.23
N LEU A 66 -1.85 -0.18 0.09
CA LEU A 66 -1.94 -1.51 -0.52
C LEU A 66 -0.86 -2.44 0.01
N ASN A 67 0.36 -1.93 0.22
CA ASN A 67 1.51 -2.72 0.64
C ASN A 67 2.02 -2.33 2.02
N ASP A 68 2.39 -1.05 2.20
CA ASP A 68 3.11 -0.60 3.38
C ASP A 68 2.53 0.68 3.97
N VAL A 69 2.67 0.80 5.29
CA VAL A 69 2.59 2.05 6.03
C VAL A 69 3.98 2.31 6.60
N VAL A 70 4.63 3.36 6.13
CA VAL A 70 6.00 3.71 6.52
C VAL A 70 5.99 4.85 7.54
N VAL A 71 6.65 4.63 8.67
CA VAL A 71 6.91 5.66 9.67
C VAL A 71 8.38 6.02 9.60
N ASN A 72 8.69 7.29 9.33
CA ASN A 72 10.06 7.76 9.27
C ASN A 72 10.22 9.13 9.95
N ARG A 73 11.45 9.51 10.21
CA ARG A 73 11.78 10.81 10.84
C ARG A 73 11.50 12.04 9.97
N GLY A 74 11.21 11.85 8.69
CA GLY A 74 11.10 12.93 7.72
C GLY A 74 12.45 13.63 7.48
N PRO A 75 12.47 14.92 7.18
CA PRO A 75 13.70 15.69 6.93
C PRO A 75 14.50 16.05 8.19
N THR A 76 14.02 15.68 9.37
CA THR A 76 14.68 16.03 10.65
C THR A 76 15.92 15.17 10.88
N ALA A 77 16.98 15.75 11.37
CA ALA A 77 18.18 15.01 11.78
C ALA A 77 17.92 14.19 13.06
N GLY A 78 18.57 13.03 13.19
CA GLY A 78 18.46 12.16 14.36
C GLY A 78 17.70 10.87 14.09
N MET A 79 17.52 10.05 15.11
CA MET A 79 16.75 8.82 15.07
C MET A 79 15.40 9.05 15.74
N VAL A 80 14.40 8.30 15.29
CA VAL A 80 13.13 8.16 15.99
C VAL A 80 13.18 6.94 16.90
N GLU A 81 12.47 7.01 17.99
CA GLU A 81 12.27 5.88 18.90
C GLU A 81 10.83 5.41 18.76
N LEU A 82 10.67 4.16 18.36
CA LEU A 82 9.37 3.55 18.10
C LEU A 82 9.13 2.45 19.13
N ARG A 83 8.00 2.55 19.82
CA ARG A 83 7.43 1.45 20.60
C ARG A 83 6.41 0.72 19.72
N ILE A 84 6.59 -0.56 19.54
CA ILE A 84 5.74 -1.41 18.71
C ILE A 84 4.92 -2.32 19.59
N GLU A 85 3.62 -2.31 19.34
CA GLU A 85 2.64 -3.18 20.00
C GLU A 85 1.78 -3.87 18.92
N VAL A 86 1.39 -5.11 19.15
CA VAL A 86 0.48 -5.87 18.30
C VAL A 86 -0.65 -6.40 19.16
N ALA A 87 -1.89 -6.05 18.81
CA ALA A 87 -3.09 -6.41 19.56
C ALA A 87 -3.05 -5.97 21.05
N GLY A 88 -2.29 -4.93 21.37
CA GLY A 88 -2.08 -4.41 22.71
C GLY A 88 -0.87 -5.02 23.45
N ASP A 89 -0.25 -6.04 22.89
CA ASP A 89 0.94 -6.66 23.47
C ASP A 89 2.22 -5.97 22.98
N PHE A 90 3.12 -5.69 23.92
CA PHE A 90 4.43 -5.10 23.59
C PHE A 90 5.28 -6.06 22.78
N MET A 91 5.81 -5.57 21.68
CA MET A 91 6.71 -6.32 20.80
C MET A 91 8.15 -5.86 20.90
N ALA A 92 8.40 -4.56 20.69
CA ALA A 92 9.77 -4.03 20.66
C ALA A 92 9.81 -2.52 20.89
N ASN A 93 10.99 -2.05 21.35
CA ASN A 93 11.42 -0.66 21.20
C ASN A 93 12.56 -0.62 20.20
N ILE A 94 12.41 0.18 19.16
CA ILE A 94 13.37 0.30 18.08
C ILE A 94 13.80 1.76 17.95
N ARG A 95 15.11 1.97 17.86
CA ARG A 95 15.69 3.29 17.57
C ARG A 95 16.28 3.24 16.16
N CYS A 96 15.68 3.98 15.23
CA CYS A 96 15.99 3.92 13.81
C CYS A 96 15.69 5.25 13.12
N ASP A 97 15.85 5.31 11.83
CA ASP A 97 15.43 6.44 10.99
C ASP A 97 14.07 6.21 10.30
N GLY A 98 13.53 5.04 10.49
CA GLY A 98 12.23 4.61 9.97
C GLY A 98 12.16 3.15 9.63
#